data_aeecf5fd1bbeb6a47485832f61a53feb
#
_entry.id   aeecf5fd1bbeb6a47485832f61a53feb
#
_cell.length_a   1.000
_cell.length_b   1.000
_cell.length_c   1.000
_cell.angle_alpha   90.00
_cell.angle_beta   90.00
_cell.angle_gamma   90.00
#
_symmetry.space_group_name_H-M   'P 1'
#
loop_
_entity.id
_entity.type
_entity.pdbx_description
1 polymer ?
#
loop_
_entity_poly.entity_id
_entity_poly.type
_entity_poly.pdbx_seq_one_letter_code
_entity_poly.pdbx_strand_id
1 'polypeptide(L)'
;AIQQGFDYVPEWDTFLVSAYQKSGPSVIYAVKEGKTVRKVILKNEDGSDFTSHVGGIAHYGAYLYVTDKGGLRLFPLSDFVEDGKAESGSGGFLNTYNNPAFVYIDAQTHYLYTGTFYRAGNYETPESERIKTPGGDENTSVIHVFDITRACNGREMKAEIPVAAYSAPGLVQGMTMTEGSIVLSTSWGLSPSHLYFYPRALQELYSVPEKTYRIGETEVPLYYLESSILQKTVKAPPMAEELVYQDGKILIMNESASDKYIFGKLTRGKYVYGYEVKE
;
A
#
# COMPACT_ATOMS: atom_id res chain seq x y z
N ALA A 1 -0.87 13.64 14.55
CA ALA A 1 -0.40 12.58 13.64
C ALA A 1 -1.19 12.65 12.32
N ILE A 2 -0.57 12.21 11.24
CA ILE A 2 -1.14 12.19 9.89
C ILE A 2 -1.23 10.74 9.48
N GLN A 3 -2.46 10.24 9.33
CA GLN A 3 -2.75 8.87 8.97
C GLN A 3 -2.36 8.61 7.51
N GLN A 4 -1.84 7.42 7.22
CA GLN A 4 -1.35 7.05 5.90
C GLN A 4 -1.74 5.62 5.51
N GLY A 5 -1.13 4.61 6.11
CA GLY A 5 -1.39 3.20 5.82
C GLY A 5 -2.56 2.64 6.60
N PHE A 6 -3.22 1.63 6.03
CA PHE A 6 -4.44 1.04 6.58
C PHE A 6 -4.50 -0.44 6.27
N ASP A 7 -4.70 -1.27 7.30
CA ASP A 7 -4.81 -2.72 7.16
C ASP A 7 -5.80 -3.31 8.16
N TYR A 8 -6.31 -4.49 7.89
CA TYR A 8 -7.23 -5.22 8.78
C TYR A 8 -6.70 -6.61 9.07
N VAL A 9 -6.59 -6.94 10.35
CA VAL A 9 -6.12 -8.23 10.85
C VAL A 9 -7.32 -9.04 11.33
N PRO A 10 -7.84 -9.99 10.51
CA PRO A 10 -9.09 -10.70 10.79
C PRO A 10 -9.05 -11.50 12.08
N GLU A 11 -7.91 -12.13 12.39
CA GLU A 11 -7.77 -13.01 13.57
C GLU A 11 -8.00 -12.27 14.89
N TRP A 12 -7.82 -10.95 14.90
CA TRP A 12 -8.05 -10.11 16.08
C TRP A 12 -9.18 -9.09 15.89
N ASP A 13 -9.88 -9.13 14.76
CA ASP A 13 -10.90 -8.11 14.42
C ASP A 13 -10.38 -6.68 14.68
N THR A 14 -9.17 -6.40 14.16
CA THR A 14 -8.45 -5.18 14.48
C THR A 14 -7.97 -4.50 13.21
N PHE A 15 -8.33 -3.22 13.05
CA PHE A 15 -7.72 -2.36 12.05
C PHE A 15 -6.41 -1.78 12.58
N LEU A 16 -5.42 -1.75 11.71
CA LEU A 16 -4.14 -1.07 11.96
C LEU A 16 -4.07 0.18 11.08
N VAL A 17 -3.67 1.29 11.68
CA VAL A 17 -3.53 2.57 10.99
C VAL A 17 -2.15 3.12 11.26
N SER A 18 -1.32 3.28 10.24
CA SER A 18 -0.05 3.96 10.37
C SER A 18 -0.23 5.48 10.37
N ALA A 19 0.64 6.16 11.07
CA ALA A 19 0.68 7.61 11.04
C ALA A 19 2.07 8.14 11.32
N TYR A 20 2.47 9.19 10.60
CA TYR A 20 3.67 9.94 10.92
C TYR A 20 3.37 11.22 11.68
N GLN A 21 4.38 11.78 12.31
CA GLN A 21 4.30 13.03 13.03
C GLN A 21 5.22 14.06 12.37
N LYS A 22 4.87 15.34 12.48
CA LYS A 22 5.73 16.44 11.97
C LYS A 22 7.10 16.44 12.67
N SER A 23 7.12 16.03 13.94
CA SER A 23 8.32 15.81 14.77
C SER A 23 8.05 14.64 15.70
N GLY A 24 9.00 13.70 15.80
CA GLY A 24 8.88 12.50 16.62
C GLY A 24 8.63 11.23 15.81
N PRO A 25 8.52 10.08 16.49
CA PRO A 25 8.41 8.78 15.86
C PRO A 25 7.09 8.57 15.12
N SER A 26 7.14 7.74 14.09
CA SER A 26 5.95 7.19 13.46
C SER A 26 5.27 6.18 14.39
N VAL A 27 3.98 6.00 14.22
CA VAL A 27 3.15 5.19 15.13
C VAL A 27 2.19 4.32 14.35
N ILE A 28 1.77 3.22 14.97
CA ILE A 28 0.63 2.42 14.53
C ILE A 28 -0.47 2.54 15.59
N TYR A 29 -1.68 2.80 15.15
CA TYR A 29 -2.88 2.72 15.97
C TYR A 29 -3.59 1.40 15.69
N ALA A 30 -3.89 0.64 16.74
CA ALA A 30 -4.82 -0.48 16.67
C ALA A 30 -6.23 0.03 17.01
N VAL A 31 -7.19 -0.29 16.16
CA VAL A 31 -8.57 0.21 16.24
C VAL A 31 -9.53 -0.97 16.22
N LYS A 32 -10.39 -1.06 17.24
CA LYS A 32 -11.50 -2.02 17.32
C LYS A 32 -12.81 -1.26 17.49
N GLU A 33 -13.87 -1.70 16.81
CA GLU A 33 -15.20 -1.07 16.92
C GLU A 33 -15.17 0.47 16.78
N GLY A 34 -14.30 0.97 15.89
CA GLY A 34 -14.12 2.41 15.66
C GLY A 34 -13.40 3.17 16.77
N LYS A 35 -12.84 2.48 17.78
CA LYS A 35 -12.09 3.09 18.88
C LYS A 35 -10.63 2.69 18.84
N THR A 36 -9.73 3.65 19.02
CA THR A 36 -8.32 3.35 19.24
C THR A 36 -8.15 2.62 20.57
N VAL A 37 -7.76 1.35 20.50
CA VAL A 37 -7.50 0.54 21.70
C VAL A 37 -6.02 0.55 22.08
N ARG A 38 -5.12 0.89 21.11
CA ARG A 38 -3.68 0.97 21.35
C ARG A 38 -3.02 1.98 20.40
N LYS A 39 -1.94 2.57 20.88
CA LYS A 39 -0.97 3.35 20.10
C LYS A 39 0.41 2.76 20.36
N VAL A 40 1.09 2.33 19.31
CA VAL A 40 2.43 1.73 19.36
C VAL A 40 3.42 2.66 18.67
N ILE A 41 4.50 3.00 19.35
CA ILE A 41 5.60 3.81 18.81
C ILE A 41 6.54 2.89 18.03
N LEU A 42 6.90 3.27 16.81
CA LEU A 42 7.84 2.51 16.00
C LEU A 42 9.30 2.89 16.31
N LYS A 43 10.15 1.89 16.42
CA LYS A 43 11.59 2.01 16.69
C LYS A 43 12.42 1.33 15.60
N ASN A 44 13.59 1.85 15.35
CA ASN A 44 14.61 1.17 14.55
C ASN A 44 15.20 -0.03 15.33
N GLU A 45 15.98 -0.86 14.66
CA GLU A 45 16.67 -2.02 15.28
C GLU A 45 17.59 -1.63 16.45
N ASP A 46 18.17 -0.43 16.40
CA ASP A 46 19.04 0.12 17.46
C ASP A 46 18.27 0.78 18.62
N GLY A 47 16.92 0.75 18.58
CA GLY A 47 16.05 1.33 19.59
C GLY A 47 15.79 2.84 19.41
N SER A 48 16.40 3.49 18.43
CA SER A 48 16.11 4.88 18.10
C SER A 48 14.72 5.04 17.48
N ASP A 49 14.19 6.26 17.48
CA ASP A 49 12.88 6.55 16.91
C ASP A 49 12.86 6.29 15.39
N PHE A 50 11.87 5.51 14.93
CA PHE A 50 11.60 5.34 13.51
C PHE A 50 10.73 6.50 13.02
N THR A 51 11.26 7.32 12.12
CA THR A 51 10.66 8.60 11.68
C THR A 51 10.33 8.63 10.20
N SER A 52 9.91 7.51 9.62
CA SER A 52 9.51 7.41 8.21
C SER A 52 8.10 7.94 7.95
N HIS A 53 7.76 8.14 6.67
CA HIS A 53 6.43 8.58 6.23
C HIS A 53 5.34 7.52 6.47
N VAL A 54 5.70 6.23 6.51
CA VAL A 54 4.82 5.07 6.76
C VAL A 54 3.57 5.06 5.86
N GLY A 55 3.77 5.34 4.57
CA GLY A 55 2.71 5.54 3.58
C GLY A 55 1.77 4.35 3.39
N GLY A 56 2.25 3.12 3.58
CA GLY A 56 1.47 1.91 3.49
C GLY A 56 1.86 0.87 4.53
N ILE A 57 0.91 0.01 4.89
CA ILE A 57 1.11 -1.13 5.78
C ILE A 57 0.33 -2.36 5.30
N ALA A 58 0.89 -3.54 5.48
CA ALA A 58 0.18 -4.81 5.27
C ALA A 58 0.72 -5.86 6.23
N HIS A 59 -0.13 -6.70 6.79
CA HIS A 59 0.30 -7.82 7.62
C HIS A 59 0.40 -9.11 6.78
N TYR A 60 1.35 -9.95 7.15
CA TYR A 60 1.45 -11.31 6.63
C TYR A 60 2.27 -12.20 7.56
N GLY A 61 1.73 -13.36 7.91
CA GLY A 61 2.35 -14.24 8.88
C GLY A 61 2.56 -13.54 10.23
N ALA A 62 3.79 -13.56 10.73
CA ALA A 62 4.13 -12.98 12.03
C ALA A 62 4.52 -11.49 11.96
N TYR A 63 4.41 -10.85 10.80
CA TYR A 63 4.94 -9.50 10.61
C TYR A 63 3.92 -8.50 10.06
N LEU A 64 4.08 -7.25 10.48
CA LEU A 64 3.55 -6.08 9.83
C LEU A 64 4.66 -5.45 8.96
N TYR A 65 4.39 -5.33 7.68
CA TYR A 65 5.25 -4.67 6.69
C TYR A 65 4.86 -3.20 6.62
N VAL A 66 5.83 -2.31 6.77
CA VAL A 66 5.62 -0.86 6.81
C VAL A 66 6.51 -0.20 5.77
N THR A 67 5.96 0.63 4.91
CA THR A 67 6.75 1.32 3.87
C THR A 67 7.79 2.26 4.50
N ASP A 68 8.99 2.18 3.94
CA ASP A 68 10.13 3.02 4.27
C ASP A 68 10.89 3.36 2.99
N LYS A 69 11.87 4.25 3.09
CA LYS A 69 12.70 4.62 1.95
C LYS A 69 13.46 3.40 1.41
N GLY A 70 13.20 3.09 0.15
CA GLY A 70 13.84 1.99 -0.59
C GLY A 70 13.30 0.60 -0.27
N GLY A 71 12.24 0.46 0.54
CA GLY A 71 11.69 -0.84 0.87
C GLY A 71 10.68 -0.86 2.00
N LEU A 72 10.64 -1.97 2.71
CA LEU A 72 9.71 -2.19 3.82
C LEU A 72 10.47 -2.53 5.10
N ARG A 73 10.05 -1.93 6.20
CA ARG A 73 10.43 -2.34 7.56
C ARG A 73 9.46 -3.38 8.07
N LEU A 74 9.99 -4.33 8.83
CA LEU A 74 9.20 -5.41 9.40
C LEU A 74 9.14 -5.29 10.89
N PHE A 75 7.93 -5.35 11.41
CA PHE A 75 7.67 -5.29 12.83
C PHE A 75 6.90 -6.54 13.25
N PRO A 76 7.15 -7.12 14.46
CA PRO A 76 6.35 -8.24 14.93
C PRO A 76 4.86 -7.87 15.03
N LEU A 77 3.98 -8.60 14.34
CA LEU A 77 2.54 -8.32 14.34
C LEU A 77 1.94 -8.37 15.75
N SER A 78 2.44 -9.28 16.59
CA SER A 78 2.03 -9.42 17.99
C SER A 78 2.19 -8.14 18.83
N ASP A 79 3.10 -7.24 18.44
CA ASP A 79 3.29 -5.98 19.15
C ASP A 79 2.10 -5.00 19.00
N PHE A 80 1.25 -5.20 18.00
CA PHE A 80 0.12 -4.32 17.67
C PHE A 80 -1.24 -4.87 18.08
N VAL A 81 -1.33 -6.18 18.29
CA VAL A 81 -2.58 -6.90 18.58
C VAL A 81 -2.51 -7.53 19.98
N GLU A 82 -3.65 -7.99 20.53
CA GLU A 82 -3.79 -8.59 21.86
C GLU A 82 -3.13 -7.74 22.97
N ASP A 83 -2.20 -8.33 23.73
CA ASP A 83 -1.43 -7.69 24.81
C ASP A 83 -0.20 -6.92 24.29
N GLY A 84 -0.26 -6.45 23.06
CA GLY A 84 0.83 -5.79 22.36
C GLY A 84 1.50 -4.66 23.15
N LYS A 85 2.63 -4.19 22.67
CA LYS A 85 3.55 -3.28 23.36
C LYS A 85 3.20 -1.82 23.16
N ALA A 86 3.77 -0.94 23.99
CA ALA A 86 3.74 0.51 23.77
C ALA A 86 4.73 0.95 22.67
N GLU A 87 5.77 0.16 22.44
CA GLU A 87 6.80 0.38 21.43
C GLU A 87 7.08 -0.93 20.69
N SER A 88 7.37 -0.86 19.39
CA SER A 88 7.76 -1.99 18.56
C SER A 88 9.06 -1.70 17.83
N GLY A 89 10.04 -2.57 17.96
CA GLY A 89 11.32 -2.51 17.24
C GLY A 89 11.26 -3.20 15.90
N SER A 90 11.89 -2.61 14.89
CA SER A 90 12.03 -3.26 13.58
C SER A 90 12.82 -4.56 13.71
N GLY A 91 12.29 -5.64 13.14
CA GLY A 91 12.94 -6.96 13.08
C GLY A 91 13.65 -7.23 11.74
N GLY A 92 13.67 -6.28 10.82
CA GLY A 92 14.32 -6.44 9.53
C GLY A 92 13.89 -5.42 8.48
N PHE A 93 14.58 -5.47 7.33
CA PHE A 93 14.32 -4.62 6.18
C PHE A 93 14.27 -5.46 4.90
N LEU A 94 13.24 -5.23 4.10
CA LEU A 94 13.04 -5.79 2.78
C LEU A 94 13.32 -4.73 1.73
N ASN A 95 14.34 -4.94 0.90
CA ASN A 95 14.60 -4.09 -0.26
C ASN A 95 13.62 -4.39 -1.38
N THR A 96 12.76 -3.44 -1.73
CA THR A 96 11.79 -3.58 -2.83
C THR A 96 12.27 -2.97 -4.13
N TYR A 97 13.50 -2.45 -4.18
CA TYR A 97 14.12 -1.83 -5.36
C TYR A 97 13.34 -0.63 -5.93
N ASN A 98 12.39 -0.10 -5.17
CA ASN A 98 11.67 1.13 -5.44
C ASN A 98 11.53 1.95 -4.14
N ASN A 99 10.89 3.11 -4.23
CA ASN A 99 10.54 3.90 -3.05
C ASN A 99 9.01 3.78 -2.82
N PRO A 100 8.56 2.77 -2.06
CA PRO A 100 7.14 2.44 -2.01
C PRO A 100 6.31 3.50 -1.28
N ALA A 101 5.23 3.92 -1.90
CA ALA A 101 4.20 4.74 -1.28
C ALA A 101 3.15 3.88 -0.57
N PHE A 102 2.91 2.68 -1.08
CA PHE A 102 1.97 1.71 -0.51
C PHE A 102 2.53 0.29 -0.58
N VAL A 103 1.91 -0.60 0.19
CA VAL A 103 2.14 -2.04 0.17
C VAL A 103 0.82 -2.79 0.26
N TYR A 104 0.64 -3.80 -0.57
CA TYR A 104 -0.48 -4.73 -0.49
C TYR A 104 0.03 -6.17 -0.51
N ILE A 105 -0.57 -7.05 0.27
CA ILE A 105 -0.23 -8.47 0.29
C ILE A 105 -1.50 -9.29 0.02
N ASP A 106 -1.45 -10.10 -1.02
CA ASP A 106 -2.47 -11.11 -1.28
C ASP A 106 -2.10 -12.41 -0.57
N ALA A 107 -2.79 -12.68 0.54
CA ALA A 107 -2.53 -13.87 1.34
C ALA A 107 -2.87 -15.18 0.63
N GLN A 108 -3.70 -15.15 -0.42
CA GLN A 108 -4.06 -16.35 -1.19
C GLN A 108 -2.95 -16.76 -2.15
N THR A 109 -2.33 -15.79 -2.82
CA THR A 109 -1.26 -16.02 -3.79
C THR A 109 0.12 -15.95 -3.17
N HIS A 110 0.24 -15.42 -1.94
CA HIS A 110 1.49 -15.11 -1.27
C HIS A 110 2.35 -14.09 -2.04
N TYR A 111 1.68 -13.15 -2.71
CA TYR A 111 2.35 -12.08 -3.45
C TYR A 111 2.24 -10.75 -2.70
N LEU A 112 3.38 -10.07 -2.67
CA LEU A 112 3.53 -8.73 -2.11
C LEU A 112 3.68 -7.74 -3.26
N TYR A 113 2.95 -6.65 -3.19
CA TYR A 113 2.91 -5.57 -4.17
C TYR A 113 3.37 -4.27 -3.51
N THR A 114 4.34 -3.60 -4.12
CA THR A 114 4.79 -2.26 -3.70
C THR A 114 4.81 -1.32 -4.88
N GLY A 115 4.20 -0.17 -4.75
CA GLY A 115 4.15 0.82 -5.83
C GLY A 115 4.65 2.18 -5.42
N THR A 116 5.13 2.93 -6.40
CA THR A 116 5.63 4.28 -6.25
C THR A 116 4.51 5.31 -6.43
N PHE A 117 4.67 6.47 -5.80
CA PHE A 117 3.82 7.63 -6.01
C PHE A 117 4.51 8.62 -6.95
N TYR A 118 3.84 8.98 -8.03
CA TYR A 118 4.32 10.00 -8.95
C TYR A 118 3.44 11.23 -8.97
N ARG A 119 4.08 12.40 -8.94
CA ARG A 119 3.46 13.68 -9.26
C ARG A 119 4.47 14.62 -9.88
N ALA A 120 4.19 15.07 -11.10
CA ALA A 120 5.05 15.99 -11.81
C ALA A 120 5.44 17.23 -10.99
N GLY A 121 6.72 17.54 -10.97
CA GLY A 121 7.29 18.71 -10.28
C GLY A 121 7.45 18.58 -8.78
N ASN A 122 6.92 17.53 -8.13
CA ASN A 122 7.02 17.33 -6.67
C ASN A 122 7.57 15.96 -6.27
N TYR A 123 7.05 14.89 -6.87
CA TYR A 123 7.38 13.51 -6.55
C TYR A 123 7.68 12.79 -7.87
N GLU A 124 8.89 12.98 -8.37
CA GLU A 124 9.34 12.39 -9.63
C GLU A 124 9.79 10.94 -9.39
N THR A 125 9.31 10.03 -10.24
CA THR A 125 9.81 8.66 -10.31
C THR A 125 10.97 8.57 -11.30
N PRO A 126 11.83 7.53 -11.22
CA PRO A 126 12.85 7.26 -12.23
C PRO A 126 12.24 7.19 -13.63
N GLU A 127 13.03 7.55 -14.64
CA GLU A 127 12.58 7.50 -16.03
C GLU A 127 12.18 6.08 -16.47
N SER A 128 12.81 5.06 -15.89
CA SER A 128 12.45 3.66 -16.10
C SER A 128 11.03 3.29 -15.70
N GLU A 129 10.39 4.07 -14.82
CA GLU A 129 9.01 3.89 -14.42
C GLU A 129 8.00 4.66 -15.29
N ARG A 130 8.49 5.49 -16.23
CA ARG A 130 7.66 6.24 -17.18
C ARG A 130 7.48 5.42 -18.44
N ILE A 131 6.35 4.75 -18.52
CA ILE A 131 6.11 3.70 -19.51
C ILE A 131 4.93 4.07 -20.38
N LYS A 132 5.16 4.20 -21.68
CA LYS A 132 4.09 4.29 -22.65
C LYS A 132 3.50 2.89 -22.85
N THR A 133 2.21 2.76 -22.55
CA THR A 133 1.48 1.48 -22.64
C THR A 133 1.11 1.15 -24.10
N PRO A 134 0.80 -0.11 -24.40
CA PRO A 134 0.26 -0.50 -25.72
C PRO A 134 -1.03 0.24 -26.08
N GLY A 135 -1.89 0.54 -25.10
CA GLY A 135 -3.12 1.31 -25.26
C GLY A 135 -2.90 2.81 -25.46
N GLY A 136 -1.67 3.31 -25.31
CA GLY A 136 -1.29 4.69 -25.56
C GLY A 136 -1.25 5.58 -24.33
N ASP A 137 -1.49 5.07 -23.14
CA ASP A 137 -1.38 5.82 -21.89
C ASP A 137 0.11 6.08 -21.53
N GLU A 138 0.35 7.17 -20.82
CA GLU A 138 1.66 7.50 -20.25
C GLU A 138 1.60 7.16 -18.73
N ASN A 139 1.94 5.93 -18.39
CA ASN A 139 2.05 5.51 -17.00
C ASN A 139 3.35 6.04 -16.38
N THR A 140 3.31 6.39 -15.11
CA THR A 140 4.41 7.10 -14.43
C THR A 140 4.83 6.46 -13.11
N SER A 141 4.26 5.30 -12.80
CA SER A 141 4.58 4.49 -11.63
C SER A 141 4.71 3.03 -12.03
N VAL A 142 5.46 2.27 -11.25
CA VAL A 142 5.55 0.81 -11.41
C VAL A 142 5.31 0.13 -10.08
N ILE A 143 4.47 -0.89 -10.10
CA ILE A 143 4.23 -1.77 -8.96
C ILE A 143 5.15 -2.98 -9.12
N HIS A 144 6.03 -3.21 -8.16
CA HIS A 144 6.87 -4.39 -8.09
C HIS A 144 6.11 -5.51 -7.36
N VAL A 145 6.18 -6.72 -7.89
CA VAL A 145 5.50 -7.90 -7.34
C VAL A 145 6.52 -8.93 -6.91
N PHE A 146 6.42 -9.41 -5.67
CA PHE A 146 7.34 -10.38 -5.09
C PHE A 146 6.59 -11.62 -4.60
N ASP A 147 7.17 -12.79 -4.82
CA ASP A 147 6.74 -14.01 -4.14
C ASP A 147 7.37 -14.05 -2.73
N ILE A 148 6.51 -13.99 -1.71
CA ILE A 148 6.91 -14.02 -0.30
C ILE A 148 6.57 -15.34 0.39
N THR A 149 6.25 -16.39 -0.36
CA THR A 149 5.92 -17.73 0.19
C THR A 149 6.97 -18.23 1.17
N ARG A 150 8.25 -17.91 0.95
CA ARG A 150 9.35 -18.33 1.82
C ARG A 150 9.44 -17.54 3.13
N ALA A 151 8.88 -16.33 3.20
CA ALA A 151 8.87 -15.50 4.40
C ALA A 151 8.00 -16.11 5.52
N CYS A 152 6.99 -16.92 5.17
CA CYS A 152 6.11 -17.60 6.11
C CYS A 152 6.77 -18.69 6.96
N ASN A 153 7.91 -19.21 6.56
CA ASN A 153 8.52 -20.37 7.20
C ASN A 153 9.53 -20.03 8.32
N GLY A 154 9.52 -18.79 8.84
CA GLY A 154 10.38 -18.36 9.95
C GLY A 154 11.86 -18.38 9.61
N ARG A 155 12.25 -18.54 8.36
CA ARG A 155 13.63 -18.51 7.89
C ARG A 155 13.91 -17.20 7.19
N GLU A 156 15.07 -16.65 7.48
CA GLU A 156 15.64 -15.42 6.96
C GLU A 156 14.96 -14.84 5.71
N MET A 157 14.42 -13.62 5.84
CA MET A 157 13.71 -12.86 4.81
C MET A 157 14.63 -12.34 3.69
N LYS A 158 15.62 -13.13 3.28
CA LYS A 158 16.62 -12.76 2.28
C LYS A 158 16.24 -13.13 0.84
N ALA A 159 15.04 -13.63 0.60
CA ALA A 159 14.73 -14.14 -0.73
C ALA A 159 13.28 -13.88 -1.15
N GLU A 160 12.87 -12.63 -1.14
CA GLU A 160 11.74 -12.25 -1.96
C GLU A 160 12.18 -12.31 -3.42
N ILE A 161 11.44 -13.06 -4.18
CA ILE A 161 11.73 -13.26 -5.58
C ILE A 161 10.83 -12.31 -6.37
N PRO A 162 11.39 -11.33 -7.11
CA PRO A 162 10.59 -10.55 -8.04
C PRO A 162 9.95 -11.48 -9.07
N VAL A 163 8.63 -11.36 -9.27
CA VAL A 163 7.87 -12.23 -10.17
C VAL A 163 7.15 -11.49 -11.29
N ALA A 164 6.83 -10.22 -11.08
CA ALA A 164 6.17 -9.37 -12.08
C ALA A 164 6.38 -7.90 -11.78
N ALA A 165 6.11 -7.05 -12.77
CA ALA A 165 5.98 -5.62 -12.62
C ALA A 165 4.67 -5.17 -13.29
N TYR A 166 3.97 -4.20 -12.71
CA TYR A 166 2.77 -3.61 -13.28
C TYR A 166 3.02 -2.11 -13.49
N SER A 167 3.02 -1.68 -14.74
CA SER A 167 2.99 -0.26 -15.08
C SER A 167 1.64 0.33 -14.66
N ALA A 168 1.64 1.44 -13.93
CA ALA A 168 0.46 2.03 -13.31
C ALA A 168 0.41 3.55 -13.53
N PRO A 169 -0.78 4.18 -13.46
CA PRO A 169 -0.90 5.63 -13.51
C PRO A 169 -0.17 6.30 -12.34
N GLY A 170 0.02 7.60 -12.40
CA GLY A 170 0.53 8.39 -11.27
C GLY A 170 -0.51 8.59 -10.17
N LEU A 171 -0.09 9.22 -9.06
CA LEU A 171 -0.91 9.57 -7.90
C LEU A 171 -1.48 8.37 -7.11
N VAL A 172 -0.95 7.16 -7.30
CA VAL A 172 -1.41 5.98 -6.57
C VAL A 172 -0.96 6.06 -5.11
N GLN A 173 -1.92 5.95 -4.19
CA GLN A 173 -1.73 6.01 -2.75
C GLN A 173 -1.99 4.67 -2.06
N GLY A 174 -2.69 3.76 -2.72
CA GLY A 174 -3.00 2.46 -2.15
C GLY A 174 -3.51 1.49 -3.19
N MET A 175 -3.51 0.23 -2.82
CA MET A 175 -3.95 -0.88 -3.64
C MET A 175 -4.71 -1.89 -2.78
N THR A 176 -5.73 -2.50 -3.36
CA THR A 176 -6.34 -3.72 -2.83
C THR A 176 -6.82 -4.60 -3.99
N MET A 177 -7.19 -5.82 -3.71
CA MET A 177 -7.82 -6.71 -4.68
C MET A 177 -9.19 -7.16 -4.19
N THR A 178 -10.15 -7.19 -5.09
CA THR A 178 -11.41 -7.91 -4.92
C THR A 178 -11.32 -9.28 -5.61
N GLU A 179 -12.38 -10.05 -5.64
CA GLU A 179 -12.38 -11.32 -6.35
C GLU A 179 -12.06 -11.16 -7.84
N GLY A 180 -12.58 -10.11 -8.49
CA GLY A 180 -12.42 -9.89 -9.92
C GLY A 180 -11.52 -8.72 -10.34
N SER A 181 -11.09 -7.87 -9.40
CA SER A 181 -10.41 -6.64 -9.77
C SER A 181 -9.18 -6.32 -8.92
N ILE A 182 -8.17 -5.73 -9.55
CA ILE A 182 -7.15 -4.90 -8.92
C ILE A 182 -7.76 -3.51 -8.76
N VAL A 183 -7.69 -2.94 -7.56
CA VAL A 183 -8.23 -1.60 -7.28
C VAL A 183 -7.12 -0.69 -6.78
N LEU A 184 -6.93 0.44 -7.47
CA LEU A 184 -5.96 1.47 -7.07
C LEU A 184 -6.70 2.70 -6.56
N SER A 185 -6.29 3.25 -5.42
CA SER A 185 -6.68 4.60 -5.01
C SER A 185 -5.70 5.60 -5.58
N THR A 186 -6.23 6.67 -6.18
CA THR A 186 -5.42 7.81 -6.64
C THR A 186 -5.94 9.08 -6.03
N SER A 187 -5.06 9.89 -5.46
CA SER A 187 -5.44 11.13 -4.82
C SER A 187 -4.35 12.20 -4.89
N TRP A 188 -4.80 13.46 -4.92
CA TRP A 188 -3.96 14.61 -4.68
C TRP A 188 -4.75 15.82 -4.19
N GLY A 189 -4.38 16.34 -3.04
CA GLY A 189 -4.94 17.58 -2.49
C GLY A 189 -6.44 17.49 -2.24
N LEU A 190 -7.17 18.58 -2.52
CA LEU A 190 -8.61 18.69 -2.26
C LEU A 190 -9.50 18.20 -3.41
N SER A 191 -8.92 17.77 -4.51
CA SER A 191 -9.68 17.17 -5.61
C SER A 191 -10.27 15.82 -5.19
N PRO A 192 -11.43 15.42 -5.73
CA PRO A 192 -11.94 14.08 -5.50
C PRO A 192 -10.91 13.02 -5.84
N SER A 193 -10.78 12.03 -4.98
CA SER A 193 -9.99 10.84 -5.25
C SER A 193 -10.73 9.90 -6.21
N HIS A 194 -10.00 9.01 -6.84
CA HIS A 194 -10.58 8.01 -7.73
C HIS A 194 -10.11 6.62 -7.35
N LEU A 195 -11.04 5.65 -7.41
CA LEU A 195 -10.72 4.24 -7.38
C LEU A 195 -10.79 3.73 -8.83
N TYR A 196 -9.67 3.18 -9.31
CA TYR A 196 -9.58 2.57 -10.64
C TYR A 196 -9.64 1.05 -10.49
N PHE A 197 -10.55 0.42 -11.21
CA PHE A 197 -10.75 -1.02 -11.19
C PHE A 197 -10.23 -1.63 -12.49
N TYR A 198 -9.26 -2.53 -12.37
CA TYR A 198 -8.67 -3.28 -13.47
C TYR A 198 -8.92 -4.78 -13.27
N PRO A 199 -8.96 -5.61 -14.33
CA PRO A 199 -9.09 -7.05 -14.17
C PRO A 199 -7.99 -7.64 -13.29
N ARG A 200 -8.36 -8.53 -12.35
CA ARG A 200 -7.37 -9.20 -11.49
C ARG A 200 -6.48 -10.16 -12.27
N ALA A 201 -7.05 -10.86 -13.23
CA ALA A 201 -6.37 -11.86 -14.05
C ALA A 201 -5.61 -11.23 -15.24
N LEU A 202 -4.66 -10.33 -14.96
CA LEU A 202 -3.87 -9.68 -16.03
C LEU A 202 -3.09 -10.68 -16.87
N GLN A 203 -2.61 -11.78 -16.27
CA GLN A 203 -1.87 -12.82 -16.99
C GLN A 203 -2.70 -13.54 -18.04
N GLU A 204 -4.03 -13.59 -17.87
CA GLU A 204 -4.94 -14.16 -18.86
C GLU A 204 -5.18 -13.21 -20.04
N LEU A 205 -5.13 -11.90 -19.80
CA LEU A 205 -5.26 -10.88 -20.85
C LEU A 205 -3.99 -10.77 -21.70
N TYR A 206 -2.84 -10.99 -21.08
CA TYR A 206 -1.52 -10.94 -21.70
C TYR A 206 -0.93 -12.34 -21.67
N SER A 207 -1.34 -13.20 -22.60
CA SER A 207 -0.92 -14.61 -22.66
C SER A 207 0.59 -14.83 -22.73
N VAL A 208 1.33 -13.84 -23.26
CA VAL A 208 2.78 -13.71 -23.16
C VAL A 208 3.09 -12.23 -23.03
N PRO A 209 3.72 -11.76 -21.95
CA PRO A 209 4.13 -10.36 -21.83
C PRO A 209 5.12 -10.03 -22.97
N GLU A 210 4.79 -9.01 -23.76
CA GLU A 210 5.66 -8.56 -24.85
C GLU A 210 6.95 -7.90 -24.34
N LYS A 211 6.94 -7.43 -23.10
CA LYS A 211 8.07 -6.72 -22.49
C LYS A 211 8.37 -7.24 -21.10
N THR A 212 9.60 -7.05 -20.70
CA THR A 212 10.11 -7.28 -19.35
C THR A 212 10.43 -5.97 -18.65
N TYR A 213 10.51 -6.03 -17.33
CA TYR A 213 10.96 -4.93 -16.47
C TYR A 213 12.02 -5.48 -15.51
N ARG A 214 13.03 -4.68 -15.21
CA ARG A 214 14.12 -5.09 -14.33
C ARG A 214 13.86 -4.64 -12.88
N ILE A 215 13.78 -5.61 -11.97
CA ILE A 215 13.72 -5.39 -10.51
C ILE A 215 15.02 -5.92 -9.92
N GLY A 216 15.89 -5.03 -9.44
CA GLY A 216 17.24 -5.41 -9.04
C GLY A 216 18.02 -6.03 -10.19
N GLU A 217 18.41 -7.29 -10.04
CA GLU A 217 19.09 -8.07 -11.09
C GLU A 217 18.16 -9.01 -11.88
N THR A 218 16.87 -9.03 -11.54
CA THR A 218 15.88 -9.96 -12.12
C THR A 218 15.05 -9.28 -13.19
N GLU A 219 14.99 -9.88 -14.38
CA GLU A 219 14.03 -9.52 -15.42
C GLU A 219 12.72 -10.27 -15.19
N VAL A 220 11.62 -9.51 -15.07
CA VAL A 220 10.27 -10.05 -14.82
C VAL A 220 9.29 -9.61 -15.90
N PRO A 221 8.18 -10.32 -16.11
CA PRO A 221 7.09 -9.89 -16.98
C PRO A 221 6.57 -8.50 -16.60
N LEU A 222 6.33 -7.65 -17.61
CA LEU A 222 5.71 -6.33 -17.43
C LEU A 222 4.27 -6.37 -17.93
N TYR A 223 3.33 -6.02 -17.05
CA TYR A 223 1.91 -5.87 -17.34
C TYR A 223 1.51 -4.40 -17.26
N TYR A 224 0.36 -4.04 -17.84
CA TYR A 224 -0.06 -2.64 -17.96
C TYR A 224 -1.44 -2.44 -17.33
N LEU A 225 -1.53 -1.55 -16.33
CA LEU A 225 -2.78 -1.04 -15.83
C LEU A 225 -3.11 0.23 -16.63
N GLU A 226 -3.84 0.04 -17.73
CA GLU A 226 -4.08 1.06 -18.74
C GLU A 226 -5.59 1.28 -19.00
N SER A 227 -5.91 2.40 -19.63
CA SER A 227 -7.31 2.80 -19.86
C SER A 227 -8.10 1.81 -20.72
N SER A 228 -7.44 1.08 -21.63
CA SER A 228 -8.08 0.11 -22.51
C SER A 228 -8.68 -1.10 -21.77
N ILE A 229 -8.17 -1.43 -20.59
CA ILE A 229 -8.67 -2.53 -19.75
C ILE A 229 -9.33 -2.03 -18.46
N LEU A 230 -9.49 -0.72 -18.29
CA LEU A 230 -10.14 -0.14 -17.12
C LEU A 230 -11.62 -0.51 -17.08
N GLN A 231 -12.04 -1.28 -16.07
CA GLN A 231 -13.42 -1.76 -15.92
C GLN A 231 -14.38 -0.67 -15.46
N LYS A 232 -13.93 0.12 -14.46
CA LYS A 232 -14.71 1.26 -13.93
C LYS A 232 -13.85 2.23 -13.16
N THR A 233 -14.36 3.43 -12.99
CA THR A 233 -13.83 4.46 -12.10
C THR A 233 -14.88 4.87 -11.09
N VAL A 234 -14.53 4.90 -9.81
CA VAL A 234 -15.42 5.34 -8.74
C VAL A 234 -14.81 6.57 -8.07
N LYS A 235 -15.62 7.62 -7.89
CA LYS A 235 -15.19 8.80 -7.12
C LYS A 235 -15.21 8.50 -5.63
N ALA A 236 -14.14 8.88 -4.95
CA ALA A 236 -14.00 8.79 -3.51
C ALA A 236 -13.74 10.18 -2.89
N PRO A 237 -13.92 10.34 -1.57
CA PRO A 237 -13.58 11.57 -0.89
C PRO A 237 -12.12 11.97 -1.14
N PRO A 238 -11.79 13.28 -1.14
CA PRO A 238 -10.42 13.75 -1.32
C PRO A 238 -9.45 13.14 -0.31
N MET A 239 -8.18 13.04 -0.69
CA MET A 239 -7.09 12.52 0.16
C MET A 239 -7.31 11.05 0.58
N ALA A 240 -7.87 10.23 -0.30
CA ALA A 240 -7.91 8.79 -0.10
C ALA A 240 -6.49 8.23 -0.16
N GLU A 241 -6.17 7.41 0.82
CA GLU A 241 -4.88 6.76 1.00
C GLU A 241 -5.02 5.25 0.73
N GLU A 242 -4.60 4.42 1.64
CA GLU A 242 -4.65 2.97 1.50
C GLU A 242 -6.06 2.38 1.59
N LEU A 243 -6.23 1.21 1.04
CA LEU A 243 -7.49 0.50 0.85
C LEU A 243 -7.44 -0.87 1.52
N VAL A 244 -8.56 -1.30 2.08
CA VAL A 244 -8.78 -2.69 2.53
C VAL A 244 -10.05 -3.23 1.89
N TYR A 245 -9.98 -4.43 1.30
CA TYR A 245 -11.18 -5.16 0.87
C TYR A 245 -11.59 -6.16 1.93
N GLN A 246 -12.81 -6.03 2.43
CA GLN A 246 -13.37 -6.90 3.45
C GLN A 246 -14.89 -7.04 3.26
N ASP A 247 -15.40 -8.25 3.35
CA ASP A 247 -16.84 -8.56 3.35
C ASP A 247 -17.62 -7.87 2.19
N GLY A 248 -17.07 -7.95 0.96
CA GLY A 248 -17.68 -7.34 -0.22
C GLY A 248 -17.58 -5.81 -0.29
N LYS A 249 -16.80 -5.19 0.59
CA LYS A 249 -16.62 -3.74 0.65
C LYS A 249 -15.16 -3.34 0.54
N ILE A 250 -14.90 -2.26 -0.19
CA ILE A 250 -13.61 -1.58 -0.13
C ILE A 250 -13.72 -0.49 0.92
N LEU A 251 -12.92 -0.63 1.97
CA LEU A 251 -12.77 0.37 3.02
C LEU A 251 -11.66 1.34 2.62
N ILE A 252 -11.95 2.63 2.68
CA ILE A 252 -11.09 3.71 2.19
C ILE A 252 -10.72 4.59 3.38
N MET A 253 -9.43 4.69 3.67
CA MET A 253 -8.92 5.64 4.64
C MET A 253 -8.59 6.98 3.99
N ASN A 254 -8.75 8.07 4.73
CA ASN A 254 -8.45 9.42 4.27
C ASN A 254 -7.59 10.17 5.28
N GLU A 255 -6.57 10.89 4.81
CA GLU A 255 -5.72 11.73 5.67
C GLU A 255 -6.33 13.11 6.00
N SER A 256 -7.46 13.46 5.38
CA SER A 256 -8.08 14.80 5.48
C SER A 256 -8.52 15.20 6.88
N ALA A 257 -8.68 14.25 7.82
CA ALA A 257 -8.99 14.50 9.21
C ALA A 257 -7.81 15.05 10.03
N SER A 258 -6.59 15.00 9.51
CA SER A 258 -5.39 15.44 10.23
C SER A 258 -5.36 16.96 10.41
N ASP A 259 -4.73 17.41 11.51
CA ASP A 259 -4.60 18.85 11.81
C ASP A 259 -3.67 19.60 10.82
N LYS A 260 -2.92 18.88 10.00
CA LYS A 260 -2.09 19.45 8.94
C LYS A 260 -2.93 20.12 7.84
N TYR A 261 -4.13 19.59 7.57
CA TYR A 261 -4.97 20.02 6.44
C TYR A 261 -6.20 20.79 6.94
N ILE A 262 -6.00 22.09 7.24
CA ILE A 262 -7.07 22.96 7.76
C ILE A 262 -8.29 22.98 6.81
N PHE A 263 -8.06 23.02 5.50
CA PHE A 263 -9.13 22.98 4.49
C PHE A 263 -9.67 21.56 4.23
N GLY A 264 -8.89 20.52 4.52
CA GLY A 264 -9.36 19.12 4.46
C GLY A 264 -10.47 18.83 5.47
N LYS A 265 -10.51 19.59 6.58
CA LYS A 265 -11.60 19.51 7.57
C LYS A 265 -12.97 19.87 7.00
N LEU A 266 -13.04 20.61 5.90
CA LEU A 266 -14.29 20.94 5.22
C LEU A 266 -14.90 19.72 4.52
N THR A 267 -14.08 18.76 4.10
CA THR A 267 -14.52 17.49 3.48
C THR A 267 -14.80 16.39 4.50
N ARG A 268 -14.52 16.64 5.79
CA ARG A 268 -14.82 15.80 6.96
C ARG A 268 -14.43 14.33 6.83
N GLY A 269 -13.24 14.02 6.32
CA GLY A 269 -12.68 12.66 6.27
C GLY A 269 -12.37 12.05 7.64
N LYS A 270 -13.28 12.18 8.61
CA LYS A 270 -13.14 11.62 9.97
C LYS A 270 -13.45 10.13 10.05
N TYR A 271 -13.97 9.55 8.97
CA TYR A 271 -14.45 8.20 8.94
C TYR A 271 -13.73 7.42 7.84
N VAL A 272 -13.61 6.12 8.04
CA VAL A 272 -13.34 5.17 6.97
C VAL A 272 -14.62 5.06 6.14
N TYR A 273 -14.51 5.22 4.85
CA TYR A 273 -15.62 5.10 3.91
C TYR A 273 -15.65 3.69 3.35
N GLY A 274 -16.83 3.09 3.28
CA GLY A 274 -17.05 1.81 2.64
C GLY A 274 -17.69 1.97 1.28
N TYR A 275 -17.11 1.35 0.25
CA TYR A 275 -17.70 1.21 -1.07
C TYR A 275 -18.12 -0.24 -1.28
N GLU A 276 -19.41 -0.51 -1.48
CA GLU A 276 -19.93 -1.86 -1.78
C GLU A 276 -19.55 -2.25 -3.20
N VAL A 277 -18.81 -3.33 -3.33
CA VAL A 277 -18.48 -3.93 -4.63
C VAL A 277 -19.71 -4.72 -5.08
N LYS A 278 -20.41 -4.20 -6.09
CA LYS A 278 -21.45 -4.97 -6.77
C LYS A 278 -20.77 -5.74 -7.90
N GLU A 279 -20.78 -7.04 -7.78
CA GLU A 279 -20.38 -7.96 -8.84
C GLU A 279 -21.32 -7.89 -10.03
#